data_9c11247ef81928465b93cf9935308375
#
_entry.id   9c11247ef81928465b93cf9935308375
#
_cell.length_a   1.000
_cell.length_b   1.000
_cell.length_c   1.000
_cell.angle_alpha   90.00
_cell.angle_beta   90.00
_cell.angle_gamma   90.00
#
_symmetry.space_group_name_H-M   'P 1'
#
loop_
_entity.id
_entity.type
_entity.pdbx_description
1 polymer ?
#
loop_
_entity_poly.entity_id
_entity_poly.type
_entity_poly.pdbx_seq_one_letter_code
_entity_poly.pdbx_strand_id
1 'polypeptide(L)'
;MKAVIIGNGAASLAAIRSFRKYDKKSSITVISKEGGNAYSRVLLPYVLRGKLSYEKLFLPFSDKLDSLGVTYIEDEVLSVDDAESVLKLGKHGDLFYDTLLIASGSKALWPPIKGICQPGIYHLWTINDLNRLQIEFSEKKEVVIIGSGFVSLQAAWAACSRGLKVTLIEIADRLMPLVLDVRGSGLMAEQMSKFGVNVYTSTITEEISKREDGKFFILLRDKENILADFIIVGAGVGANIDFLKDSAIEFARTIPVDNYMLTNVLNVFAAGDVAAGPSVFGDEHVTHALWPTAVEMGKIAGANMAGQNIRYDGSLNMNVTQMFDVTVASMGKFNDADIDDYYVYDAESGKGYCKLCYKDGLIVGICLVGTSEAVSLLGKLRPIIRNRLAVKLPPAKLDAFLNVRFFQK
;
A
#
# COMPACT_ATOMS: atom_id res chain seq x y z
N MET A 1 20.71 25.84 -5.93
CA MET A 1 20.65 24.37 -6.09
C MET A 1 19.37 24.00 -6.84
N LYS A 2 19.44 23.01 -7.72
CA LYS A 2 18.31 22.45 -8.48
C LYS A 2 17.92 21.13 -7.82
N ALA A 3 16.85 21.11 -7.06
CA ALA A 3 16.28 19.88 -6.50
C ALA A 3 15.24 19.32 -7.48
N VAL A 4 15.35 18.04 -7.82
CA VAL A 4 14.40 17.36 -8.70
C VAL A 4 13.76 16.18 -7.96
N ILE A 5 12.45 15.99 -8.14
CA ILE A 5 11.67 14.94 -7.52
C ILE A 5 10.89 14.17 -8.57
N ILE A 6 11.12 12.87 -8.66
CA ILE A 6 10.36 11.97 -9.54
C ILE A 6 9.16 11.40 -8.77
N GLY A 7 7.95 11.70 -9.26
CA GLY A 7 6.68 11.29 -8.68
C GLY A 7 5.97 12.42 -7.94
N ASN A 8 4.64 12.36 -7.87
CA ASN A 8 3.77 13.36 -7.23
C ASN A 8 2.84 12.68 -6.20
N GLY A 9 3.43 11.91 -5.28
CA GLY A 9 2.71 11.17 -4.24
C GLY A 9 2.96 11.71 -2.83
N ALA A 10 2.59 10.91 -1.83
CA ALA A 10 2.73 11.24 -0.40
C ALA A 10 4.17 11.55 0.00
N ALA A 11 5.14 10.77 -0.47
CA ALA A 11 6.56 10.97 -0.19
C ALA A 11 7.05 12.31 -0.77
N SER A 12 6.70 12.59 -2.01
CA SER A 12 7.08 13.84 -2.70
C SER A 12 6.55 15.07 -2.00
N LEU A 13 5.25 15.12 -1.67
CA LEU A 13 4.65 16.25 -0.95
C LEU A 13 5.28 16.44 0.44
N ALA A 14 5.56 15.35 1.13
CA ALA A 14 6.23 15.40 2.43
C ALA A 14 7.67 15.92 2.31
N ALA A 15 8.39 15.50 1.25
CA ALA A 15 9.74 15.96 0.96
C ALA A 15 9.79 17.44 0.61
N ILE A 16 8.93 17.94 -0.27
CA ILE A 16 8.83 19.35 -0.64
C ILE A 16 8.62 20.22 0.60
N ARG A 17 7.65 19.86 1.44
CA ARG A 17 7.36 20.60 2.69
C ARG A 17 8.53 20.58 3.65
N SER A 18 9.23 19.46 3.76
CA SER A 18 10.40 19.32 4.62
C SER A 18 11.58 20.10 4.08
N PHE A 19 11.86 20.01 2.78
CA PHE A 19 12.90 20.76 2.09
C PHE A 19 12.73 22.28 2.30
N ARG A 20 11.51 22.81 2.08
CA ARG A 20 11.19 24.24 2.22
C ARG A 20 11.31 24.80 3.65
N LYS A 21 11.35 23.95 4.68
CA LYS A 21 11.67 24.39 6.04
C LYS A 21 13.11 24.88 6.16
N TYR A 22 14.03 24.28 5.41
CA TYR A 22 15.46 24.50 5.52
C TYR A 22 16.02 25.32 4.34
N ASP A 23 15.50 25.08 3.13
CA ASP A 23 15.89 25.84 1.93
C ASP A 23 14.67 26.45 1.25
N LYS A 24 14.59 27.79 1.29
CA LYS A 24 13.51 28.58 0.70
C LYS A 24 13.83 29.13 -0.68
N LYS A 25 15.10 28.98 -1.17
CA LYS A 25 15.59 29.66 -2.36
C LYS A 25 15.83 28.74 -3.54
N SER A 26 16.29 27.51 -3.30
CA SER A 26 16.59 26.55 -4.35
C SER A 26 15.34 26.21 -5.18
N SER A 27 15.52 25.97 -6.47
CA SER A 27 14.42 25.53 -7.32
C SER A 27 14.04 24.09 -6.98
N ILE A 28 12.75 23.78 -7.03
CA ILE A 28 12.24 22.42 -6.92
C ILE A 28 11.45 22.12 -8.20
N THR A 29 11.78 21.03 -8.87
CA THR A 29 11.01 20.53 -10.01
C THR A 29 10.45 19.14 -9.68
N VAL A 30 9.14 18.96 -9.85
CA VAL A 30 8.46 17.69 -9.71
C VAL A 30 8.08 17.15 -11.08
N ILE A 31 8.42 15.90 -11.36
CA ILE A 31 8.06 15.23 -12.61
C ILE A 31 7.11 14.08 -12.30
N SER A 32 6.00 13.99 -13.00
CA SER A 32 5.06 12.87 -12.87
C SER A 32 4.37 12.60 -14.20
N LYS A 33 4.24 11.33 -14.57
CA LYS A 33 3.49 10.94 -15.77
C LYS A 33 1.98 10.95 -15.59
N GLU A 34 1.51 10.94 -14.36
CA GLU A 34 0.10 11.15 -14.05
C GLU A 34 -0.12 12.64 -13.85
N GLY A 35 -0.87 13.29 -14.75
CA GLY A 35 -1.16 14.70 -14.69
C GLY A 35 -2.01 15.11 -13.50
N GLY A 36 -2.03 16.43 -13.23
CA GLY A 36 -2.90 17.05 -12.24
C GLY A 36 -2.38 16.98 -10.81
N ASN A 37 -3.30 17.21 -9.88
CA ASN A 37 -3.01 17.27 -8.45
C ASN A 37 -2.67 15.91 -7.84
N ALA A 38 -1.77 15.89 -6.88
CA ALA A 38 -1.47 14.69 -6.12
C ALA A 38 -2.71 14.15 -5.39
N TYR A 39 -2.90 12.85 -5.41
CA TYR A 39 -4.07 12.20 -4.82
C TYR A 39 -3.70 10.98 -3.99
N SER A 40 -4.66 10.53 -3.16
CA SER A 40 -4.51 9.34 -2.33
C SER A 40 -5.06 8.09 -3.04
N ARG A 41 -4.17 7.17 -3.42
CA ARG A 41 -4.56 5.85 -3.97
C ARG A 41 -5.38 5.02 -2.96
N VAL A 42 -5.12 5.20 -1.66
CA VAL A 42 -5.84 4.53 -0.58
C VAL A 42 -7.33 4.85 -0.59
N LEU A 43 -7.72 6.02 -1.10
CA LEU A 43 -9.11 6.48 -1.13
C LEU A 43 -9.88 6.06 -2.38
N LEU A 44 -9.24 5.53 -3.42
CA LEU A 44 -9.90 5.09 -4.65
C LEU A 44 -11.04 4.10 -4.40
N PRO A 45 -10.88 3.04 -3.58
CA PRO A 45 -11.98 2.12 -3.29
C PRO A 45 -13.17 2.78 -2.57
N TYR A 46 -12.93 3.81 -1.76
CA TYR A 46 -14.00 4.53 -1.05
C TYR A 46 -14.84 5.36 -2.01
N VAL A 47 -14.21 5.95 -3.04
CA VAL A 47 -14.94 6.65 -4.12
C VAL A 47 -15.69 5.64 -4.97
N LEU A 48 -15.09 4.51 -5.34
CA LEU A 48 -15.74 3.44 -6.10
C LEU A 48 -17.00 2.92 -5.37
N ARG A 49 -16.93 2.82 -4.05
CA ARG A 49 -18.07 2.43 -3.19
C ARG A 49 -19.13 3.54 -3.03
N GLY A 50 -18.83 4.78 -3.41
CA GLY A 50 -19.73 5.93 -3.23
C GLY A 50 -19.77 6.48 -1.80
N LYS A 51 -18.77 6.18 -0.97
CA LYS A 51 -18.65 6.69 0.41
C LYS A 51 -17.84 7.99 0.49
N LEU A 52 -17.13 8.33 -0.57
CA LEU A 52 -16.32 9.54 -0.68
C LEU A 52 -16.56 10.18 -2.04
N SER A 53 -16.63 11.50 -2.11
CA SER A 53 -16.69 12.21 -3.39
C SER A 53 -15.31 12.25 -4.07
N TYR A 54 -15.30 12.38 -5.39
CA TYR A 54 -14.10 12.36 -6.21
C TYR A 54 -13.08 13.44 -5.80
N GLU A 55 -13.54 14.64 -5.42
CA GLU A 55 -12.71 15.78 -5.03
C GLU A 55 -11.90 15.50 -3.75
N LYS A 56 -12.40 14.58 -2.90
CA LYS A 56 -11.72 14.18 -1.67
C LYS A 56 -10.53 13.24 -1.89
N LEU A 57 -10.33 12.77 -3.12
CA LEU A 57 -9.12 12.02 -3.49
C LEU A 57 -7.86 12.89 -3.38
N PHE A 58 -7.98 14.17 -3.75
CA PHE A 58 -6.84 15.06 -3.88
C PHE A 58 -6.26 15.46 -2.52
N LEU A 59 -4.93 15.47 -2.47
CA LEU A 59 -4.23 15.74 -1.24
C LEU A 59 -4.25 17.24 -0.91
N PRO A 60 -4.40 17.62 0.35
CA PRO A 60 -4.25 18.99 0.76
C PRO A 60 -2.88 19.53 0.34
N PHE A 61 -2.84 20.74 -0.18
CA PHE A 61 -1.65 21.43 -0.71
C PHE A 61 -1.14 20.94 -2.07
N SER A 62 -1.74 19.93 -2.70
CA SER A 62 -1.35 19.53 -4.05
C SER A 62 -1.62 20.62 -5.09
N ASP A 63 -2.62 21.45 -4.83
CA ASP A 63 -3.01 22.63 -5.60
C ASP A 63 -2.15 23.89 -5.30
N LYS A 64 -1.24 23.80 -4.33
CA LYS A 64 -0.44 24.94 -3.84
C LYS A 64 1.07 24.79 -4.10
N LEU A 65 1.46 23.88 -4.98
CA LEU A 65 2.87 23.67 -5.32
C LEU A 65 3.53 24.96 -5.83
N ASP A 66 2.82 25.75 -6.65
CA ASP A 66 3.30 27.06 -7.13
C ASP A 66 3.63 28.01 -5.99
N SER A 67 2.81 28.05 -4.93
CA SER A 67 3.04 28.90 -3.75
C SER A 67 4.28 28.49 -2.95
N LEU A 68 4.76 27.26 -3.15
CA LEU A 68 6.00 26.76 -2.60
C LEU A 68 7.19 26.92 -3.55
N GLY A 69 7.00 27.58 -4.69
CA GLY A 69 8.02 27.76 -5.71
C GLY A 69 8.44 26.43 -6.35
N VAL A 70 7.47 25.55 -6.60
CA VAL A 70 7.69 24.25 -7.24
C VAL A 70 7.22 24.31 -8.68
N THR A 71 8.09 23.95 -9.61
CA THR A 71 7.73 23.72 -11.01
C THR A 71 7.23 22.29 -11.16
N TYR A 72 6.05 22.11 -11.74
CA TYR A 72 5.49 20.80 -12.07
C TYR A 72 5.61 20.50 -13.56
N ILE A 73 6.13 19.31 -13.90
CA ILE A 73 6.27 18.83 -15.28
C ILE A 73 5.49 17.52 -15.42
N GLU A 74 4.48 17.51 -16.28
CA GLU A 74 3.76 16.29 -16.66
C GLU A 74 4.53 15.55 -17.75
N ASP A 75 5.38 14.62 -17.33
CA ASP A 75 6.20 13.82 -18.22
C ASP A 75 6.64 12.50 -17.59
N GLU A 76 7.14 11.60 -18.42
CA GLU A 76 7.74 10.34 -18.01
C GLU A 76 9.28 10.46 -17.98
N VAL A 77 9.89 10.03 -16.88
CA VAL A 77 11.34 9.87 -16.82
C VAL A 77 11.69 8.56 -17.53
N LEU A 78 12.49 8.63 -18.57
CA LEU A 78 12.90 7.49 -19.38
C LEU A 78 14.19 6.84 -18.87
N SER A 79 15.16 7.66 -18.41
CA SER A 79 16.40 7.18 -17.80
C SER A 79 17.02 8.22 -16.88
N VAL A 80 17.93 7.75 -16.03
CA VAL A 80 18.79 8.57 -15.16
C VAL A 80 20.23 8.36 -15.59
N ASP A 81 20.91 9.45 -15.91
CA ASP A 81 22.37 9.51 -16.06
C ASP A 81 22.92 10.12 -14.77
N ASP A 82 23.34 9.27 -13.86
CA ASP A 82 23.82 9.69 -12.54
C ASP A 82 25.25 10.27 -12.59
N ALA A 83 26.06 9.90 -13.61
CA ALA A 83 27.40 10.46 -13.80
C ALA A 83 27.33 11.95 -14.22
N GLU A 84 26.42 12.30 -15.10
CA GLU A 84 26.19 13.68 -15.57
C GLU A 84 25.11 14.42 -14.77
N SER A 85 24.46 13.77 -13.81
CA SER A 85 23.33 14.30 -13.02
C SER A 85 22.18 14.81 -13.90
N VAL A 86 21.74 13.98 -14.85
CA VAL A 86 20.72 14.28 -15.85
C VAL A 86 19.59 13.27 -15.84
N LEU A 87 18.35 13.74 -15.93
CA LEU A 87 17.18 12.93 -16.25
C LEU A 87 16.82 13.13 -17.72
N LYS A 88 16.58 12.04 -18.44
CA LYS A 88 15.99 12.07 -19.78
C LYS A 88 14.49 11.94 -19.69
N LEU A 89 13.77 12.94 -20.19
CA LEU A 89 12.32 13.01 -20.16
C LEU A 89 11.73 12.65 -21.54
N GLY A 90 10.50 12.14 -21.54
CA GLY A 90 9.84 11.70 -22.77
C GLY A 90 9.50 12.82 -23.74
N LYS A 91 9.12 14.00 -23.22
CA LYS A 91 8.66 15.15 -24.02
C LYS A 91 9.55 16.39 -23.89
N HIS A 92 10.16 16.58 -22.71
CA HIS A 92 10.85 17.83 -22.36
C HIS A 92 12.38 17.74 -22.48
N GLY A 93 12.92 16.60 -22.98
CA GLY A 93 14.37 16.43 -23.15
C GLY A 93 15.12 16.26 -21.83
N ASP A 94 16.30 16.82 -21.74
CA ASP A 94 17.22 16.63 -20.62
C ASP A 94 16.95 17.62 -19.48
N LEU A 95 16.89 17.12 -18.24
CA LEU A 95 16.73 17.93 -17.04
C LEU A 95 17.87 17.65 -16.05
N PHE A 96 18.68 18.69 -15.78
CA PHE A 96 19.82 18.63 -14.85
C PHE A 96 19.37 18.83 -13.40
N TYR A 97 20.02 18.11 -12.47
CA TYR A 97 19.78 18.22 -11.04
C TYR A 97 21.09 18.35 -10.23
N ASP A 98 21.04 19.05 -9.12
CA ASP A 98 22.09 19.05 -8.09
C ASP A 98 21.78 17.99 -7.01
N THR A 99 20.50 17.75 -6.75
CA THR A 99 20.00 16.68 -5.86
C THR A 99 18.70 16.09 -6.42
N LEU A 100 18.57 14.76 -6.30
CA LEU A 100 17.44 13.99 -6.85
C LEU A 100 16.73 13.20 -5.75
N LEU A 101 15.39 13.24 -5.74
CA LEU A 101 14.56 12.32 -4.99
C LEU A 101 13.79 11.40 -5.93
N ILE A 102 14.02 10.11 -5.81
CA ILE A 102 13.21 9.09 -6.49
C ILE A 102 12.05 8.71 -5.56
N ALA A 103 10.86 9.22 -5.87
CA ALA A 103 9.60 8.95 -5.16
C ALA A 103 8.51 8.48 -6.15
N SER A 104 8.94 7.69 -7.14
CA SER A 104 8.14 7.17 -8.25
C SER A 104 7.05 6.17 -7.81
N GLY A 105 7.11 5.71 -6.55
CA GLY A 105 6.12 4.82 -5.97
C GLY A 105 6.10 3.43 -6.60
N SER A 106 4.90 2.86 -6.71
CA SER A 106 4.68 1.50 -7.17
C SER A 106 3.60 1.44 -8.26
N LYS A 107 3.60 0.34 -9.01
CA LYS A 107 2.61 -0.02 -10.04
C LYS A 107 1.95 -1.35 -9.69
N ALA A 108 0.69 -1.51 -10.06
CA ALA A 108 0.00 -2.79 -9.95
C ALA A 108 0.64 -3.83 -10.86
N LEU A 109 0.74 -5.06 -10.37
CA LEU A 109 1.36 -6.17 -11.10
C LEU A 109 0.31 -7.04 -11.78
N TRP A 110 0.63 -7.46 -13.00
CA TRP A 110 -0.07 -8.51 -13.71
C TRP A 110 0.53 -9.88 -13.32
N PRO A 111 -0.25 -10.80 -12.73
CA PRO A 111 0.25 -12.15 -12.49
C PRO A 111 0.42 -12.90 -13.82
N PRO A 112 1.24 -13.96 -13.85
CA PRO A 112 1.53 -14.71 -15.07
C PRO A 112 0.37 -15.66 -15.43
N ILE A 113 -0.82 -15.10 -15.68
CA ILE A 113 -2.02 -15.82 -16.09
C ILE A 113 -2.21 -15.59 -17.59
N LYS A 114 -2.40 -16.65 -18.37
CA LYS A 114 -2.64 -16.54 -19.80
C LYS A 114 -3.92 -15.75 -20.06
N GLY A 115 -3.85 -14.73 -20.92
CA GLY A 115 -4.97 -13.87 -21.28
C GLY A 115 -5.35 -12.80 -20.27
N ILE A 116 -4.53 -12.50 -19.26
CA ILE A 116 -4.84 -11.50 -18.22
C ILE A 116 -4.82 -10.06 -18.74
N CYS A 117 -4.06 -9.76 -19.79
CA CYS A 117 -3.93 -8.41 -20.35
C CYS A 117 -4.93 -8.18 -21.49
N GLN A 118 -6.23 -8.16 -21.19
CA GLN A 118 -7.31 -7.94 -22.17
C GLN A 118 -8.21 -6.77 -21.74
N PRO A 119 -8.86 -6.06 -22.68
CA PRO A 119 -9.89 -5.06 -22.36
C PRO A 119 -11.06 -5.70 -21.60
N GLY A 120 -11.42 -5.11 -20.45
CA GLY A 120 -12.40 -5.64 -19.50
C GLY A 120 -11.76 -6.29 -18.27
N ILE A 121 -10.42 -6.29 -18.20
CA ILE A 121 -9.66 -6.70 -17.01
C ILE A 121 -8.93 -5.45 -16.49
N TYR A 122 -9.08 -5.15 -15.21
CA TYR A 122 -8.68 -3.88 -14.60
C TYR A 122 -7.86 -4.09 -13.33
N HIS A 123 -7.05 -3.10 -12.98
CA HIS A 123 -6.59 -2.85 -11.62
C HIS A 123 -7.51 -1.81 -10.94
N LEU A 124 -7.30 -1.59 -9.66
CA LEU A 124 -7.81 -0.42 -8.93
C LEU A 124 -6.60 0.29 -8.28
N TRP A 125 -5.81 0.98 -9.11
CA TRP A 125 -4.54 1.59 -8.68
C TRP A 125 -4.38 3.05 -9.05
N THR A 126 -4.98 3.48 -10.14
CA THR A 126 -4.95 4.85 -10.64
C THR A 126 -6.35 5.47 -10.71
N ILE A 127 -6.41 6.80 -10.85
CA ILE A 127 -7.69 7.50 -11.14
C ILE A 127 -8.31 6.99 -12.45
N ASN A 128 -7.49 6.67 -13.44
CA ASN A 128 -7.98 6.13 -14.70
C ASN A 128 -8.65 4.75 -14.51
N ASP A 129 -8.08 3.89 -13.65
CA ASP A 129 -8.70 2.63 -13.29
C ASP A 129 -10.04 2.84 -12.58
N LEU A 130 -10.09 3.78 -11.61
CA LEU A 130 -11.31 4.16 -10.93
C LEU A 130 -12.41 4.58 -11.92
N ASN A 131 -12.08 5.46 -12.86
CA ASN A 131 -13.06 5.97 -13.84
C ASN A 131 -13.62 4.84 -14.72
N ARG A 132 -12.76 3.92 -15.18
CA ARG A 132 -13.18 2.74 -15.94
C ARG A 132 -14.06 1.81 -15.12
N LEU A 133 -13.66 1.52 -13.89
CA LEU A 133 -14.43 0.65 -13.00
C LEU A 133 -15.78 1.25 -12.60
N GLN A 134 -15.90 2.56 -12.50
CA GLN A 134 -17.20 3.21 -12.26
C GLN A 134 -18.20 2.93 -13.39
N ILE A 135 -17.75 2.85 -14.64
CA ILE A 135 -18.58 2.47 -15.79
C ILE A 135 -18.99 1.00 -15.66
N GLU A 136 -18.06 0.09 -15.46
CA GLU A 136 -18.37 -1.34 -15.31
C GLU A 136 -19.34 -1.60 -14.16
N PHE A 137 -19.17 -0.93 -13.03
CA PHE A 137 -20.05 -1.07 -11.86
C PHE A 137 -21.48 -0.57 -12.09
N SER A 138 -21.71 0.29 -13.07
CA SER A 138 -23.06 0.78 -13.44
C SER A 138 -23.78 -0.12 -14.43
N GLU A 139 -23.04 -0.85 -15.27
CA GLU A 139 -23.57 -1.61 -16.39
C GLU A 139 -23.61 -3.12 -16.18
N LYS A 140 -22.64 -3.63 -15.37
CA LYS A 140 -22.38 -5.06 -15.21
C LYS A 140 -22.93 -5.62 -13.92
N LYS A 141 -23.02 -6.96 -13.82
CA LYS A 141 -23.62 -7.65 -12.68
C LYS A 141 -22.70 -8.63 -11.98
N GLU A 142 -21.74 -9.21 -12.69
CA GLU A 142 -20.85 -10.27 -12.18
C GLU A 142 -19.39 -9.88 -12.33
N VAL A 143 -18.66 -9.90 -11.22
CA VAL A 143 -17.23 -9.59 -11.19
C VAL A 143 -16.43 -10.71 -10.54
N VAL A 144 -15.29 -11.04 -11.15
CA VAL A 144 -14.27 -11.87 -10.52
C VAL A 144 -13.14 -10.98 -10.08
N ILE A 145 -12.65 -11.20 -8.85
CA ILE A 145 -11.50 -10.49 -8.25
C ILE A 145 -10.40 -11.50 -8.01
N ILE A 146 -9.21 -11.25 -8.56
CA ILE A 146 -8.04 -12.11 -8.43
C ILE A 146 -7.06 -11.50 -7.43
N GLY A 147 -6.78 -12.25 -6.36
CA GLY A 147 -5.98 -11.85 -5.20
C GLY A 147 -6.82 -11.41 -4.02
N SER A 148 -6.25 -11.44 -2.80
CA SER A 148 -6.94 -11.13 -1.55
C SER A 148 -6.26 -10.06 -0.69
N GLY A 149 -5.47 -9.17 -1.30
CA GLY A 149 -4.89 -8.02 -0.60
C GLY A 149 -5.93 -6.93 -0.26
N PHE A 150 -5.49 -5.88 0.42
CA PHE A 150 -6.37 -4.76 0.83
C PHE A 150 -7.19 -4.17 -0.33
N VAL A 151 -6.56 -3.93 -1.46
CA VAL A 151 -7.22 -3.34 -2.63
C VAL A 151 -8.31 -4.27 -3.17
N SER A 152 -8.02 -5.57 -3.27
CA SER A 152 -8.97 -6.60 -3.72
C SER A 152 -10.19 -6.68 -2.81
N LEU A 153 -10.00 -6.74 -1.50
CA LEU A 153 -11.11 -6.83 -0.56
C LEU A 153 -11.94 -5.54 -0.52
N GLN A 154 -11.31 -4.39 -0.64
CA GLN A 154 -12.00 -3.10 -0.76
C GLN A 154 -12.81 -3.01 -2.07
N ALA A 155 -12.25 -3.52 -3.19
CA ALA A 155 -12.96 -3.61 -4.47
C ALA A 155 -14.16 -4.57 -4.38
N ALA A 156 -13.98 -5.73 -3.71
CA ALA A 156 -15.05 -6.68 -3.45
C ALA A 156 -16.19 -6.04 -2.64
N TRP A 157 -15.83 -5.32 -1.59
CA TRP A 157 -16.83 -4.60 -0.78
C TRP A 157 -17.54 -3.49 -1.56
N ALA A 158 -16.81 -2.77 -2.40
CA ALA A 158 -17.41 -1.77 -3.30
C ALA A 158 -18.40 -2.43 -4.26
N ALA A 159 -18.03 -3.56 -4.87
CA ALA A 159 -18.89 -4.30 -5.80
C ALA A 159 -20.17 -4.82 -5.12
N CYS A 160 -20.05 -5.48 -3.95
CA CYS A 160 -21.20 -5.92 -3.16
C CYS A 160 -22.13 -4.76 -2.79
N SER A 161 -21.55 -3.61 -2.37
CA SER A 161 -22.32 -2.43 -1.99
C SER A 161 -23.11 -1.81 -3.17
N ARG A 162 -22.73 -2.15 -4.40
CA ARG A 162 -23.40 -1.76 -5.65
C ARG A 162 -24.30 -2.85 -6.22
N GLY A 163 -24.46 -3.98 -5.51
CA GLY A 163 -25.32 -5.08 -5.90
C GLY A 163 -24.75 -6.04 -6.93
N LEU A 164 -23.43 -6.01 -7.17
CA LEU A 164 -22.77 -6.97 -8.06
C LEU A 164 -22.63 -8.31 -7.35
N LYS A 165 -22.71 -9.41 -8.11
CA LYS A 165 -22.30 -10.75 -7.69
C LYS A 165 -20.78 -10.84 -7.75
N VAL A 166 -20.16 -11.16 -6.62
CA VAL A 166 -18.70 -11.12 -6.45
C VAL A 166 -18.15 -12.51 -6.20
N THR A 167 -17.15 -12.89 -6.98
CA THR A 167 -16.32 -14.07 -6.72
C THR A 167 -14.86 -13.62 -6.54
N LEU A 168 -14.23 -14.01 -5.45
CA LEU A 168 -12.84 -13.72 -5.15
C LEU A 168 -12.02 -15.03 -5.24
N ILE A 169 -10.91 -14.96 -5.97
CA ILE A 169 -9.98 -16.08 -6.17
C ILE A 169 -8.62 -15.71 -5.56
N GLU A 170 -8.13 -16.57 -4.67
CA GLU A 170 -6.83 -16.41 -4.00
C GLU A 170 -6.01 -17.68 -4.17
N ILE A 171 -4.76 -17.53 -4.60
CA ILE A 171 -3.82 -18.64 -4.77
C ILE A 171 -3.32 -19.19 -3.43
N ALA A 172 -3.19 -18.32 -2.42
CA ALA A 172 -2.80 -18.72 -1.08
C ALA A 172 -3.90 -19.55 -0.39
N ASP A 173 -3.53 -20.22 0.67
CA ASP A 173 -4.41 -21.04 1.49
C ASP A 173 -5.47 -20.23 2.28
N ARG A 174 -5.29 -18.93 2.38
CA ARG A 174 -6.13 -18.02 3.16
C ARG A 174 -6.15 -16.59 2.61
N LEU A 175 -7.13 -15.82 3.04
CA LEU A 175 -7.24 -14.40 2.72
C LEU A 175 -6.17 -13.57 3.44
N MET A 176 -5.65 -12.54 2.78
CA MET A 176 -4.72 -11.55 3.35
C MET A 176 -3.53 -12.18 4.11
N PRO A 177 -2.80 -13.16 3.56
CA PRO A 177 -1.78 -13.93 4.28
C PRO A 177 -0.63 -13.08 4.82
N LEU A 178 -0.40 -11.89 4.25
CA LEU A 178 0.60 -10.92 4.71
C LEU A 178 0.10 -9.97 5.83
N VAL A 179 -1.17 -10.09 6.21
CA VAL A 179 -1.83 -9.16 7.16
C VAL A 179 -2.51 -9.91 8.30
N LEU A 180 -3.08 -11.07 8.01
CA LEU A 180 -3.84 -11.90 8.96
C LEU A 180 -3.20 -13.27 9.13
N ASP A 181 -3.29 -13.79 10.34
CA ASP A 181 -3.04 -15.20 10.62
C ASP A 181 -4.24 -16.07 10.19
N VAL A 182 -4.17 -17.37 10.42
CA VAL A 182 -5.20 -18.34 10.00
C VAL A 182 -6.56 -17.99 10.61
N ARG A 183 -6.62 -17.68 11.91
CA ARG A 183 -7.88 -17.37 12.61
C ARG A 183 -8.50 -16.07 12.12
N GLY A 184 -7.71 -15.00 12.05
CA GLY A 184 -8.15 -13.70 11.53
C GLY A 184 -8.66 -13.79 10.09
N SER A 185 -7.97 -14.58 9.27
CA SER A 185 -8.35 -14.87 7.88
C SER A 185 -9.70 -15.60 7.78
N GLY A 186 -9.92 -16.60 8.66
CA GLY A 186 -11.20 -17.31 8.73
C GLY A 186 -12.36 -16.38 9.07
N LEU A 187 -12.19 -15.52 10.08
CA LEU A 187 -13.21 -14.52 10.44
C LEU A 187 -13.52 -13.57 9.30
N MET A 188 -12.50 -13.17 8.53
CA MET A 188 -12.71 -12.31 7.36
C MET A 188 -13.49 -13.04 6.26
N ALA A 189 -13.18 -14.31 5.99
CA ALA A 189 -13.91 -15.12 5.01
C ALA A 189 -15.37 -15.33 5.42
N GLU A 190 -15.64 -15.62 6.69
CA GLU A 190 -16.99 -15.71 7.24
C GLU A 190 -17.76 -14.40 7.06
N GLN A 191 -17.09 -13.28 7.33
CA GLN A 191 -17.72 -11.97 7.17
C GLN A 191 -18.04 -11.66 5.70
N MET A 192 -17.11 -11.91 4.78
CA MET A 192 -17.34 -11.73 3.34
C MET A 192 -18.48 -12.61 2.82
N SER A 193 -18.60 -13.83 3.31
CA SER A 193 -19.71 -14.74 2.97
C SER A 193 -21.08 -14.17 3.36
N LYS A 194 -21.19 -13.45 4.50
CA LYS A 194 -22.44 -12.77 4.92
C LYS A 194 -22.86 -11.67 3.95
N PHE A 195 -21.90 -11.09 3.22
CA PHE A 195 -22.14 -10.11 2.15
C PHE A 195 -22.35 -10.76 0.78
N GLY A 196 -22.42 -12.08 0.70
CA GLY A 196 -22.66 -12.81 -0.53
C GLY A 196 -21.44 -12.96 -1.45
N VAL A 197 -20.23 -12.77 -0.92
CA VAL A 197 -19.00 -12.99 -1.70
C VAL A 197 -18.68 -14.49 -1.74
N ASN A 198 -18.50 -15.03 -2.93
CA ASN A 198 -17.96 -16.37 -3.11
C ASN A 198 -16.43 -16.30 -3.02
N VAL A 199 -15.85 -16.99 -2.04
CA VAL A 199 -14.39 -16.98 -1.79
C VAL A 199 -13.78 -18.32 -2.15
N TYR A 200 -12.79 -18.32 -3.03
CA TYR A 200 -11.99 -19.48 -3.44
C TYR A 200 -10.54 -19.27 -3.05
N THR A 201 -10.10 -19.87 -1.94
CA THR A 201 -8.68 -19.97 -1.56
C THR A 201 -8.03 -21.21 -2.13
N SER A 202 -6.71 -21.31 -2.07
CA SER A 202 -5.92 -22.41 -2.68
C SER A 202 -6.33 -22.66 -4.13
N THR A 203 -6.57 -21.62 -4.91
CA THR A 203 -7.16 -21.71 -6.24
C THR A 203 -6.29 -21.01 -7.26
N ILE A 204 -5.82 -21.77 -8.25
CA ILE A 204 -4.97 -21.27 -9.32
C ILE A 204 -5.83 -20.94 -10.53
N THR A 205 -5.76 -19.70 -11.00
CA THR A 205 -6.29 -19.30 -12.31
C THR A 205 -5.25 -19.62 -13.37
N GLU A 206 -5.60 -20.45 -14.34
CA GLU A 206 -4.67 -20.87 -15.40
C GLU A 206 -4.79 -20.01 -16.66
N GLU A 207 -6.02 -19.72 -17.08
CA GLU A 207 -6.27 -18.97 -18.30
C GLU A 207 -7.55 -18.13 -18.17
N ILE A 208 -7.55 -17.00 -18.83
CA ILE A 208 -8.71 -16.12 -19.00
C ILE A 208 -8.94 -15.92 -20.50
N SER A 209 -10.13 -16.22 -20.98
CA SER A 209 -10.52 -15.99 -22.36
C SER A 209 -11.84 -15.22 -22.45
N LYS A 210 -11.99 -14.39 -23.48
CA LYS A 210 -13.23 -13.67 -23.74
C LYS A 210 -14.10 -14.48 -24.69
N ARG A 211 -15.37 -14.64 -24.33
CA ARG A 211 -16.38 -15.35 -25.12
C ARG A 211 -17.05 -14.42 -26.13
N GLU A 212 -17.78 -15.01 -27.08
CA GLU A 212 -18.57 -14.27 -28.08
C GLU A 212 -19.70 -13.43 -27.45
N ASP A 213 -20.26 -13.87 -26.30
CA ASP A 213 -21.26 -13.14 -25.53
C ASP A 213 -20.68 -11.95 -24.75
N GLY A 214 -19.38 -11.72 -24.86
CA GLY A 214 -18.65 -10.64 -24.19
C GLY A 214 -18.22 -10.95 -22.77
N LYS A 215 -18.66 -12.07 -22.17
CA LYS A 215 -18.21 -12.51 -20.83
C LYS A 215 -16.82 -13.10 -20.86
N PHE A 216 -16.15 -13.06 -19.73
CA PHE A 216 -14.90 -13.77 -19.50
C PHE A 216 -15.16 -15.17 -18.99
N PHE A 217 -14.45 -16.14 -19.55
CA PHE A 217 -14.34 -17.51 -19.07
C PHE A 217 -13.00 -17.65 -18.33
N ILE A 218 -13.07 -18.00 -17.05
CA ILE A 218 -11.93 -18.14 -16.16
C ILE A 218 -11.72 -19.63 -15.90
N LEU A 219 -10.61 -20.19 -16.44
CA LEU A 219 -10.20 -21.57 -16.24
C LEU A 219 -9.46 -21.68 -14.91
N LEU A 220 -9.98 -22.51 -14.02
CA LEU A 220 -9.41 -22.80 -12.73
C LEU A 220 -8.81 -24.21 -12.71
N ARG A 221 -7.68 -24.38 -12.03
CA ARG A 221 -7.09 -25.70 -11.82
C ARG A 221 -7.91 -26.48 -10.81
N ASP A 222 -8.32 -27.70 -11.19
CA ASP A 222 -9.03 -28.66 -10.32
C ASP A 222 -10.34 -28.12 -9.69
N LYS A 223 -10.97 -27.14 -10.33
CA LYS A 223 -12.25 -26.55 -9.90
C LYS A 223 -13.15 -26.23 -11.09
N GLU A 224 -14.42 -25.99 -10.80
CA GLU A 224 -15.38 -25.53 -11.81
C GLU A 224 -14.99 -24.14 -12.33
N ASN A 225 -15.11 -23.96 -13.62
CA ASN A 225 -14.79 -22.71 -14.29
C ASN A 225 -15.82 -21.62 -13.98
N ILE A 226 -15.40 -20.37 -14.02
CA ILE A 226 -16.22 -19.23 -13.65
C ILE A 226 -16.46 -18.32 -14.85
N LEU A 227 -17.64 -17.74 -14.91
CA LEU A 227 -17.98 -16.67 -15.85
C LEU A 227 -18.05 -15.32 -15.12
N ALA A 228 -17.60 -14.25 -15.77
CA ALA A 228 -17.70 -12.89 -15.26
C ALA A 228 -17.92 -11.89 -16.39
N ASP A 229 -18.55 -10.76 -16.09
CA ASP A 229 -18.68 -9.65 -17.02
C ASP A 229 -17.39 -8.86 -17.15
N PHE A 230 -16.64 -8.74 -16.05
CA PHE A 230 -15.32 -8.10 -15.99
C PHE A 230 -14.50 -8.66 -14.83
N ILE A 231 -13.22 -8.33 -14.79
CA ILE A 231 -12.27 -8.86 -13.80
C ILE A 231 -11.49 -7.72 -13.17
N ILE A 232 -11.27 -7.79 -11.85
CA ILE A 232 -10.36 -6.89 -11.13
C ILE A 232 -9.17 -7.70 -10.62
N VAL A 233 -7.95 -7.22 -10.86
CA VAL A 233 -6.71 -7.88 -10.47
C VAL A 233 -6.02 -7.09 -9.37
N GLY A 234 -5.81 -7.72 -8.21
CA GLY A 234 -5.09 -7.19 -7.09
C GLY A 234 -3.99 -8.15 -6.61
N ALA A 235 -3.08 -8.53 -7.52
CA ALA A 235 -2.00 -9.48 -7.28
C ALA A 235 -0.72 -8.85 -6.72
N GLY A 236 -0.85 -7.71 -6.03
CA GLY A 236 0.28 -6.99 -5.45
C GLY A 236 0.79 -5.84 -6.31
N VAL A 237 1.87 -5.23 -5.84
CA VAL A 237 2.51 -4.06 -6.47
C VAL A 237 4.01 -4.27 -6.61
N GLY A 238 4.61 -3.63 -7.60
CA GLY A 238 6.05 -3.56 -7.80
C GLY A 238 6.53 -2.11 -7.88
N ALA A 239 7.74 -1.83 -7.48
CA ALA A 239 8.32 -0.49 -7.55
C ALA A 239 8.44 0.01 -8.99
N ASN A 240 8.26 1.30 -9.19
CA ASN A 240 8.49 1.96 -10.48
C ASN A 240 9.98 2.32 -10.60
N ILE A 241 10.78 1.39 -11.13
CA ILE A 241 12.26 1.48 -11.23
C ILE A 241 12.80 1.20 -12.64
N ASP A 242 11.92 1.00 -13.63
CA ASP A 242 12.33 0.58 -14.98
C ASP A 242 13.30 1.58 -15.67
N PHE A 243 13.22 2.86 -15.30
CA PHE A 243 14.07 3.96 -15.80
C PHE A 243 15.47 3.98 -15.20
N LEU A 244 15.79 3.09 -14.24
CA LEU A 244 17.10 3.02 -13.58
C LEU A 244 18.06 2.01 -14.22
N LYS A 245 17.63 1.27 -15.24
CA LYS A 245 18.36 0.11 -15.78
C LYS A 245 19.80 0.44 -16.23
N ASP A 246 20.02 1.65 -16.69
CA ASP A 246 21.32 2.09 -17.25
C ASP A 246 22.05 3.05 -16.30
N SER A 247 21.65 3.16 -15.04
CA SER A 247 22.27 3.98 -14.02
C SER A 247 23.11 3.14 -13.05
N ALA A 248 24.02 3.80 -12.30
CA ALA A 248 24.77 3.18 -11.21
C ALA A 248 23.96 3.05 -9.90
N ILE A 249 22.71 3.52 -9.90
CA ILE A 249 21.83 3.40 -8.73
C ILE A 249 21.49 1.93 -8.52
N GLU A 250 21.87 1.38 -7.38
CA GLU A 250 21.56 0.00 -7.02
C GLU A 250 20.07 -0.20 -6.77
N PHE A 251 19.52 -1.26 -7.35
CA PHE A 251 18.16 -1.72 -7.09
C PHE A 251 18.03 -3.22 -7.32
N ALA A 252 17.06 -3.83 -6.65
CA ALA A 252 16.60 -5.20 -6.91
C ALA A 252 15.09 -5.16 -7.18
N ARG A 253 14.26 -5.41 -6.17
CA ARG A 253 12.81 -5.15 -6.25
C ARG A 253 12.47 -3.70 -5.94
N THR A 254 13.32 -3.03 -5.18
CA THR A 254 13.22 -1.64 -4.71
C THR A 254 14.62 -1.07 -4.58
N ILE A 255 14.74 0.23 -4.34
CA ILE A 255 16.01 0.94 -4.16
C ILE A 255 16.42 0.86 -2.68
N PRO A 256 17.56 0.22 -2.31
CA PRO A 256 18.07 0.27 -0.94
C PRO A 256 18.49 1.70 -0.58
N VAL A 257 18.12 2.14 0.61
CA VAL A 257 18.52 3.44 1.16
C VAL A 257 19.02 3.29 2.59
N ASP A 258 19.92 4.16 2.98
CA ASP A 258 20.44 4.25 4.34
C ASP A 258 19.44 4.95 5.31
N ASN A 259 19.89 5.17 6.55
CA ASN A 259 19.07 5.90 7.55
C ASN A 259 18.82 7.38 7.22
N TYR A 260 19.46 7.92 6.20
CA TYR A 260 19.29 9.29 5.74
C TYR A 260 18.49 9.39 4.43
N MET A 261 17.97 8.26 3.97
CA MET A 261 17.28 8.06 2.67
C MET A 261 18.19 8.25 1.47
N LEU A 262 19.52 8.18 1.64
CA LEU A 262 20.50 8.26 0.57
C LEU A 262 20.64 6.88 -0.09
N THR A 263 20.75 6.84 -1.41
CA THR A 263 21.11 5.65 -2.18
C THR A 263 22.62 5.44 -2.17
N ASN A 264 23.10 4.44 -2.90
CA ASN A 264 24.55 4.27 -3.14
C ASN A 264 25.18 5.40 -3.98
N VAL A 265 24.38 6.24 -4.63
CA VAL A 265 24.83 7.39 -5.44
C VAL A 265 24.65 8.69 -4.66
N LEU A 266 25.74 9.48 -4.58
CA LEU A 266 25.76 10.74 -3.84
C LEU A 266 24.69 11.72 -4.38
N ASN A 267 24.02 12.43 -3.49
CA ASN A 267 22.94 13.39 -3.78
C ASN A 267 21.68 12.78 -4.44
N VAL A 268 21.59 11.44 -4.49
CA VAL A 268 20.39 10.72 -4.96
C VAL A 268 19.72 10.01 -3.80
N PHE A 269 18.51 10.41 -3.52
CA PHE A 269 17.66 9.91 -2.43
C PHE A 269 16.50 9.08 -2.99
N ALA A 270 15.96 8.15 -2.17
CA ALA A 270 14.71 7.49 -2.52
C ALA A 270 13.76 7.41 -1.30
N ALA A 271 12.44 7.47 -1.54
CA ALA A 271 11.45 7.45 -0.47
C ALA A 271 10.08 6.92 -0.96
N GLY A 272 9.33 6.31 -0.03
CA GLY A 272 8.04 5.69 -0.30
C GLY A 272 8.16 4.27 -0.85
N ASP A 273 7.13 3.82 -1.58
CA ASP A 273 7.02 2.42 -2.03
C ASP A 273 8.16 1.94 -2.92
N VAL A 274 8.89 2.85 -3.54
CA VAL A 274 10.04 2.56 -4.40
C VAL A 274 11.28 2.19 -3.60
N ALA A 275 11.36 2.57 -2.31
CA ALA A 275 12.54 2.47 -1.49
C ALA A 275 12.45 1.34 -0.44
N ALA A 276 13.58 0.69 -0.19
CA ALA A 276 13.79 -0.21 0.95
C ALA A 276 14.73 0.46 1.95
N GLY A 277 14.20 0.77 3.12
CA GLY A 277 14.94 1.45 4.19
C GLY A 277 14.96 0.65 5.49
N PRO A 278 15.50 1.22 6.59
CA PRO A 278 15.57 0.54 7.87
C PRO A 278 14.20 0.31 8.50
N SER A 279 14.07 -0.76 9.29
CA SER A 279 12.91 -1.01 10.16
C SER A 279 13.22 -0.70 11.62
N VAL A 280 12.16 -0.52 12.43
CA VAL A 280 12.29 -0.38 13.90
C VAL A 280 12.80 -1.65 14.59
N PHE A 281 12.84 -2.77 13.88
CA PHE A 281 13.33 -4.06 14.40
C PHE A 281 14.82 -4.31 14.09
N GLY A 282 15.48 -3.37 13.40
CA GLY A 282 16.90 -3.45 13.04
C GLY A 282 17.17 -4.09 11.69
N ASP A 283 16.14 -4.47 10.93
CA ASP A 283 16.30 -4.90 9.54
C ASP A 283 16.74 -3.68 8.69
N GLU A 284 17.75 -3.83 7.84
CA GLU A 284 18.37 -2.71 7.14
C GLU A 284 17.56 -2.25 5.92
N HIS A 285 17.08 -3.18 5.11
CA HIS A 285 16.40 -2.87 3.85
C HIS A 285 15.06 -3.58 3.74
N VAL A 286 14.01 -2.94 4.30
CA VAL A 286 12.63 -3.42 4.18
C VAL A 286 11.76 -2.43 3.43
N THR A 287 10.85 -2.94 2.64
CA THR A 287 9.85 -2.12 1.96
C THR A 287 8.52 -2.26 2.68
N HIS A 288 8.10 -1.20 3.35
CA HIS A 288 6.74 -1.07 3.86
C HIS A 288 6.00 -0.07 2.98
N ALA A 289 5.32 -0.56 1.94
CA ALA A 289 4.53 0.24 0.99
C ALA A 289 3.26 0.77 1.67
N LEU A 290 3.43 1.73 2.56
CA LEU A 290 2.40 2.30 3.41
C LEU A 290 2.43 3.83 3.36
N TRP A 291 1.25 4.44 3.40
CA TRP A 291 1.13 5.90 3.42
C TRP A 291 1.93 6.59 4.54
N PRO A 292 1.86 6.16 5.82
CA PRO A 292 2.65 6.77 6.88
C PRO A 292 4.15 6.65 6.62
N THR A 293 4.62 5.49 6.18
CA THR A 293 6.04 5.25 5.84
C THR A 293 6.51 6.17 4.72
N ALA A 294 5.73 6.30 3.64
CA ALA A 294 6.04 7.20 2.54
C ALA A 294 6.17 8.66 3.01
N VAL A 295 5.29 9.11 3.90
CA VAL A 295 5.36 10.46 4.49
C VAL A 295 6.58 10.63 5.41
N GLU A 296 6.88 9.63 6.25
CA GLU A 296 8.03 9.67 7.16
C GLU A 296 9.34 9.71 6.34
N MET A 297 9.54 8.79 5.40
CA MET A 297 10.72 8.75 4.53
C MET A 297 10.86 10.03 3.68
N GLY A 298 9.76 10.51 3.10
CA GLY A 298 9.76 11.75 2.33
C GLY A 298 10.19 12.97 3.15
N LYS A 299 9.76 13.07 4.41
CA LYS A 299 10.20 14.15 5.32
C LYS A 299 11.71 14.12 5.57
N ILE A 300 12.26 12.91 5.79
CA ILE A 300 13.70 12.72 6.02
C ILE A 300 14.49 13.05 4.75
N ALA A 301 14.10 12.48 3.61
CA ALA A 301 14.73 12.74 2.32
C ALA A 301 14.74 14.24 1.98
N GLY A 302 13.59 14.91 2.09
CA GLY A 302 13.50 16.34 1.78
C GLY A 302 14.32 17.23 2.70
N ALA A 303 14.46 16.90 4.00
CA ALA A 303 15.34 17.62 4.91
C ALA A 303 16.83 17.41 4.51
N ASN A 304 17.21 16.17 4.22
CA ASN A 304 18.58 15.82 3.89
C ASN A 304 19.02 16.34 2.51
N MET A 305 18.13 16.37 1.54
CA MET A 305 18.33 17.07 0.27
C MET A 305 18.61 18.58 0.47
N ALA A 306 18.05 19.18 1.52
CA ALA A 306 18.29 20.58 1.90
C ALA A 306 19.54 20.75 2.82
N GLY A 307 20.43 19.76 2.85
CA GLY A 307 21.71 19.82 3.58
C GLY A 307 21.61 19.51 5.07
N GLN A 308 20.47 18.95 5.54
CA GLN A 308 20.35 18.49 6.93
C GLN A 308 20.96 17.08 7.06
N ASN A 309 21.16 16.66 8.30
CA ASN A 309 21.65 15.31 8.64
C ASN A 309 20.67 14.65 9.63
N ILE A 310 19.43 14.46 9.17
CA ILE A 310 18.34 13.90 9.98
C ILE A 310 18.26 12.41 9.73
N ARG A 311 18.45 11.63 10.79
CA ARG A 311 18.39 10.17 10.75
C ARG A 311 16.93 9.68 10.84
N TYR A 312 16.62 8.65 10.08
CA TYR A 312 15.37 7.91 10.17
C TYR A 312 15.52 6.72 11.12
N ASP A 313 14.62 6.61 12.11
CA ASP A 313 14.69 5.55 13.12
C ASP A 313 14.06 4.22 12.66
N GLY A 314 13.62 4.16 11.41
CA GLY A 314 13.06 2.98 10.80
C GLY A 314 11.53 2.98 10.68
N SER A 315 11.05 2.20 9.74
CA SER A 315 9.63 2.01 9.47
C SER A 315 9.02 0.93 10.36
N LEU A 316 7.74 1.09 10.69
CA LEU A 316 6.93 0.07 11.35
C LEU A 316 5.80 -0.34 10.40
N ASN A 317 5.74 -1.64 10.06
CA ASN A 317 4.62 -2.17 9.29
C ASN A 317 3.34 -2.04 10.12
N MET A 318 2.38 -1.26 9.66
CA MET A 318 1.11 -1.05 10.35
C MET A 318 -0.02 -0.86 9.35
N ASN A 319 -0.92 -1.82 9.29
CA ASN A 319 -2.08 -1.80 8.42
C ASN A 319 -3.34 -1.73 9.27
N VAL A 320 -4.25 -0.83 8.92
CA VAL A 320 -5.57 -0.70 9.55
C VAL A 320 -6.57 -0.32 8.47
N THR A 321 -7.64 -1.07 8.36
CA THR A 321 -8.73 -0.73 7.45
C THR A 321 -10.05 -1.32 7.92
N GLN A 322 -11.14 -0.68 7.56
CA GLN A 322 -12.48 -1.23 7.71
C GLN A 322 -12.95 -1.85 6.40
N MET A 323 -13.40 -3.09 6.47
CA MET A 323 -13.95 -3.84 5.32
C MET A 323 -15.08 -4.75 5.79
N PHE A 324 -16.17 -4.83 5.02
CA PHE A 324 -17.30 -5.71 5.33
C PHE A 324 -17.78 -5.58 6.79
N ASP A 325 -17.85 -4.32 7.27
CA ASP A 325 -18.27 -3.93 8.63
C ASP A 325 -17.39 -4.43 9.78
N VAL A 326 -16.19 -4.95 9.50
CA VAL A 326 -15.17 -5.26 10.50
C VAL A 326 -13.91 -4.44 10.28
N THR A 327 -13.20 -4.17 11.35
CA THR A 327 -11.85 -3.59 11.31
C THR A 327 -10.84 -4.72 11.23
N VAL A 328 -9.98 -4.65 10.23
CA VAL A 328 -8.81 -5.52 10.06
C VAL A 328 -7.56 -4.72 10.34
N ALA A 329 -6.70 -5.23 11.19
CA ALA A 329 -5.44 -4.55 11.48
C ALA A 329 -4.30 -5.53 11.76
N SER A 330 -3.10 -5.12 11.38
CA SER A 330 -1.86 -5.75 11.81
C SER A 330 -0.78 -4.70 12.05
N MET A 331 0.13 -4.97 12.96
CA MET A 331 1.29 -4.12 13.23
C MET A 331 2.48 -4.96 13.68
N GLY A 332 3.67 -4.65 13.16
CA GLY A 332 4.91 -5.32 13.53
C GLY A 332 5.01 -6.76 13.02
N LYS A 333 5.61 -7.61 13.82
CA LYS A 333 5.88 -9.03 13.52
C LYS A 333 4.78 -9.90 14.15
N PHE A 334 4.03 -10.63 13.37
CA PHE A 334 2.91 -11.46 13.85
C PHE A 334 2.91 -12.89 13.28
N ASN A 335 3.83 -13.22 12.36
CA ASN A 335 4.04 -14.57 11.85
C ASN A 335 4.80 -15.41 12.88
N ASP A 336 4.46 -16.69 13.00
CA ASP A 336 5.00 -17.60 14.02
C ASP A 336 6.53 -17.77 13.92
N ALA A 337 7.11 -17.65 12.72
CA ALA A 337 8.57 -17.69 12.53
C ALA A 337 9.33 -16.49 13.15
N ASP A 338 8.66 -15.41 13.45
CA ASP A 338 9.25 -14.15 13.93
C ASP A 338 9.05 -13.91 15.43
N ILE A 339 8.34 -14.81 16.12
CA ILE A 339 7.90 -14.63 17.52
C ILE A 339 8.25 -15.85 18.37
N ASP A 340 8.40 -15.63 19.68
CA ASP A 340 8.70 -16.70 20.66
C ASP A 340 7.44 -17.13 21.43
N ASP A 341 6.48 -16.20 21.59
CA ASP A 341 5.27 -16.41 22.37
C ASP A 341 4.14 -15.49 21.87
N TYR A 342 2.91 -15.83 22.18
CA TYR A 342 1.75 -15.01 21.84
C TYR A 342 0.62 -15.15 22.85
N TYR A 343 -0.21 -14.11 22.92
CA TYR A 343 -1.47 -14.10 23.65
C TYR A 343 -2.64 -13.91 22.67
N VAL A 344 -3.66 -14.75 22.78
CA VAL A 344 -4.86 -14.70 21.94
C VAL A 344 -6.08 -14.33 22.78
N TYR A 345 -6.79 -13.33 22.31
CA TYR A 345 -8.16 -13.05 22.70
C TYR A 345 -9.07 -13.38 21.51
N ASP A 346 -10.01 -14.30 21.70
CA ASP A 346 -11.04 -14.68 20.71
C ASP A 346 -12.41 -14.56 21.40
N ALA A 347 -13.21 -13.59 20.99
CA ALA A 347 -14.50 -13.35 21.59
C ALA A 347 -15.46 -14.51 21.27
N GLU A 348 -16.12 -15.05 22.30
CA GLU A 348 -17.13 -16.13 22.16
C GLU A 348 -18.24 -15.79 21.14
N SER A 349 -18.54 -14.51 20.96
CA SER A 349 -19.48 -14.02 19.95
C SER A 349 -18.99 -14.14 18.50
N GLY A 350 -17.72 -14.52 18.25
CA GLY A 350 -17.08 -14.50 16.95
C GLY A 350 -16.89 -13.08 16.35
N LYS A 351 -17.14 -12.03 17.14
CA LYS A 351 -17.09 -10.63 16.68
C LYS A 351 -15.76 -9.93 16.91
N GLY A 352 -14.79 -10.61 17.49
CA GLY A 352 -13.50 -10.01 17.76
C GLY A 352 -12.40 -11.02 18.02
N TYR A 353 -11.27 -10.79 17.39
CA TYR A 353 -10.06 -11.57 17.49
C TYR A 353 -8.85 -10.64 17.62
N CYS A 354 -7.94 -10.98 18.53
CA CYS A 354 -6.67 -10.26 18.67
C CYS A 354 -5.58 -11.25 19.08
N LYS A 355 -4.48 -11.26 18.34
CA LYS A 355 -3.25 -11.98 18.68
C LYS A 355 -2.17 -10.95 18.97
N LEU A 356 -1.67 -10.90 20.21
CA LEU A 356 -0.48 -10.13 20.59
C LEU A 356 0.73 -11.04 20.51
N CYS A 357 1.80 -10.58 19.89
CA CYS A 357 2.98 -11.37 19.60
C CYS A 357 4.19 -10.83 20.36
N TYR A 358 4.98 -11.72 20.90
CA TYR A 358 6.15 -11.43 21.73
C TYR A 358 7.42 -12.01 21.14
N LYS A 359 8.53 -11.31 21.37
CA LYS A 359 9.88 -11.79 21.13
C LYS A 359 10.82 -11.23 22.20
N ASP A 360 11.63 -12.09 22.81
CA ASP A 360 12.53 -11.71 23.90
C ASP A 360 11.80 -10.97 25.04
N GLY A 361 10.55 -11.36 25.34
CA GLY A 361 9.69 -10.74 26.33
C GLY A 361 9.14 -9.35 25.99
N LEU A 362 9.37 -8.87 24.76
CA LEU A 362 8.84 -7.60 24.26
C LEU A 362 7.64 -7.83 23.32
N ILE A 363 6.67 -6.92 23.36
CA ILE A 363 5.59 -6.93 22.35
C ILE A 363 6.18 -6.47 21.02
N VAL A 364 6.16 -7.35 20.00
CA VAL A 364 6.69 -7.07 18.68
C VAL A 364 5.62 -6.97 17.59
N GLY A 365 4.40 -7.42 17.88
CA GLY A 365 3.34 -7.37 16.88
C GLY A 365 1.94 -7.60 17.41
N ILE A 366 0.99 -7.33 16.55
CA ILE A 366 -0.44 -7.58 16.77
C ILE A 366 -1.12 -7.90 15.44
N CYS A 367 -2.04 -8.86 15.48
CA CYS A 367 -3.01 -9.15 14.42
C CYS A 367 -4.42 -9.05 15.02
N LEU A 368 -5.35 -8.37 14.32
CA LEU A 368 -6.66 -8.04 14.87
C LEU A 368 -7.75 -8.08 13.80
N VAL A 369 -8.88 -8.69 14.14
CA VAL A 369 -10.17 -8.56 13.43
C VAL A 369 -11.25 -8.22 14.45
N GLY A 370 -11.94 -7.10 14.31
CA GLY A 370 -12.89 -6.67 15.33
C GLY A 370 -13.68 -5.41 14.98
N THR A 371 -14.15 -4.73 16.02
CA THR A 371 -14.91 -3.48 15.89
C THR A 371 -13.99 -2.28 15.64
N SER A 372 -14.57 -1.14 15.26
CA SER A 372 -13.82 0.12 15.06
C SER A 372 -13.13 0.62 16.33
N GLU A 373 -13.66 0.31 17.52
CA GLU A 373 -13.07 0.66 18.81
C GLU A 373 -11.72 -0.03 19.04
N ALA A 374 -11.52 -1.20 18.43
CA ALA A 374 -10.25 -1.94 18.49
C ALA A 374 -9.06 -1.15 17.91
N VAL A 375 -9.30 -0.17 17.04
CA VAL A 375 -8.26 0.73 16.52
C VAL A 375 -7.54 1.49 17.63
N SER A 376 -8.22 1.82 18.72
CA SER A 376 -7.61 2.52 19.86
C SER A 376 -6.50 1.71 20.52
N LEU A 377 -6.59 0.37 20.46
CA LEU A 377 -5.54 -0.53 20.95
C LEU A 377 -4.24 -0.36 20.17
N LEU A 378 -4.34 -0.23 18.85
CA LEU A 378 -3.18 0.01 17.99
C LEU A 378 -2.47 1.33 18.33
N GLY A 379 -3.25 2.38 18.60
CA GLY A 379 -2.70 3.67 19.04
C GLY A 379 -1.88 3.56 20.34
N LYS A 380 -2.33 2.73 21.29
CA LYS A 380 -1.61 2.46 22.55
C LYS A 380 -0.38 1.58 22.36
N LEU A 381 -0.47 0.57 21.49
CA LEU A 381 0.62 -0.38 21.26
C LEU A 381 1.70 0.18 20.32
N ARG A 382 1.35 1.08 19.40
CA ARG A 382 2.31 1.64 18.44
C ARG A 382 3.58 2.21 19.09
N PRO A 383 3.53 3.08 20.10
CA PRO A 383 4.74 3.58 20.77
C PRO A 383 5.51 2.47 21.52
N ILE A 384 4.80 1.46 22.06
CA ILE A 384 5.42 0.34 22.75
C ILE A 384 6.24 -0.49 21.77
N ILE A 385 5.65 -0.91 20.65
CA ILE A 385 6.30 -1.72 19.63
C ILE A 385 7.40 -0.91 18.93
N ARG A 386 7.11 0.34 18.51
CA ARG A 386 8.06 1.19 17.80
C ARG A 386 9.34 1.46 18.61
N ASN A 387 9.20 1.68 19.91
CA ASN A 387 10.33 2.02 20.79
C ASN A 387 10.86 0.79 21.56
N ARG A 388 10.36 -0.41 21.25
CA ARG A 388 10.74 -1.67 21.90
C ARG A 388 10.70 -1.58 23.43
N LEU A 389 9.63 -0.99 23.96
CA LEU A 389 9.48 -0.79 25.41
C LEU A 389 9.16 -2.10 26.10
N ALA A 390 9.88 -2.39 27.17
CA ALA A 390 9.59 -3.52 28.05
C ALA A 390 8.33 -3.22 28.86
N VAL A 391 7.21 -3.81 28.46
CA VAL A 391 5.94 -3.71 29.20
C VAL A 391 5.67 -5.04 29.85
N LYS A 392 5.83 -5.10 31.17
CA LYS A 392 5.43 -6.26 31.98
C LYS A 392 3.90 -6.22 32.19
N LEU A 393 3.16 -6.70 31.24
CA LEU A 393 1.72 -6.94 31.37
C LEU A 393 1.50 -8.44 31.54
N PRO A 394 1.22 -8.93 32.75
CA PRO A 394 0.82 -10.31 32.93
C PRO A 394 -0.52 -10.58 32.21
N PRO A 395 -0.74 -11.80 31.69
CA PRO A 395 -1.94 -12.15 30.90
C PRO A 395 -3.27 -11.69 31.54
N ALA A 396 -3.44 -11.85 32.86
CA ALA A 396 -4.63 -11.41 33.57
C ALA A 396 -4.87 -9.89 33.59
N LYS A 397 -3.81 -9.07 33.39
CA LYS A 397 -3.94 -7.62 33.21
C LYS A 397 -4.10 -7.23 31.75
N LEU A 398 -3.66 -8.09 30.82
CA LEU A 398 -3.99 -7.95 29.39
C LEU A 398 -5.48 -8.13 29.16
N ASP A 399 -6.14 -9.08 29.83
CA ASP A 399 -7.59 -9.19 29.79
C ASP A 399 -8.27 -7.90 30.25
N ALA A 400 -7.85 -7.29 31.33
CA ALA A 400 -8.38 -6.00 31.78
C ALA A 400 -8.00 -4.83 30.84
N PHE A 401 -6.86 -4.88 30.19
CA PHE A 401 -6.39 -3.87 29.23
C PHE A 401 -7.06 -4.03 27.85
N LEU A 402 -7.30 -5.27 27.42
CA LEU A 402 -8.01 -5.63 26.18
C LEU A 402 -9.52 -5.68 26.39
N ASN A 403 -9.92 -6.04 27.60
CA ASN A 403 -11.25 -6.42 27.90
C ASN A 403 -12.23 -5.26 27.93
N VAL A 404 -12.82 -4.85 28.17
CA VAL A 404 -13.91 -4.05 28.69
C VAL A 404 -14.69 -3.28 27.62
N ARG A 405 -14.14 -2.93 26.47
CA ARG A 405 -14.94 -2.15 25.51
C ARG A 405 -14.70 -2.41 24.01
N PHE A 406 -13.68 -3.19 23.68
CA PHE A 406 -13.26 -3.30 22.27
C PHE A 406 -13.96 -4.39 21.47
N PHE A 407 -14.55 -5.39 22.15
CA PHE A 407 -15.13 -6.57 21.50
C PHE A 407 -16.57 -6.91 21.97
N GLN A 408 -17.16 -6.12 22.87
CA GLN A 408 -18.44 -6.45 23.52
C GLN A 408 -19.70 -5.77 22.93
N LYS A 409 -19.63 -5.16 21.74
CA LYS A 409 -20.84 -4.60 21.09
C LYS A 409 -21.22 -5.32 19.82
#